data_696c23381fa250b6d5ef27281939cd24
#
_entry.id   696c23381fa250b6d5ef27281939cd24
#
_cell.length_a   1.000
_cell.length_b   1.000
_cell.length_c   1.000
_cell.angle_alpha   90.00
_cell.angle_beta   90.00
_cell.angle_gamma   90.00
#
_symmetry.space_group_name_H-M   'P 1'
#
loop_
_entity.id
_entity.type
_entity.pdbx_description
1 polymer ?
#
loop_
_entity_poly.entity_id
_entity_poly.type
_entity_poly.pdbx_seq_one_letter_code
_entity_poly.pdbx_strand_id
1 'polypeptide(L)'
;NKEKTMPSFDIVSEISGHEIRNAVENANRELTNRWDFRNVQAAIEFNEKNESIKVSSESDFQVEQLIDILRNACIKRNIESTSLDIPADYEHSGKTYSKEIKLKQGIETDMAKKLTKLIKDSKIKVQSQIQGEQVRVTGKSRDDLQAVIQLVKTAELGQPFQFNNFRD
;
A
#
# COMPACT_ATOMS: atom_id res chain seq x y z
N ASN A 1 -34.45 -9.61 -26.03
CA ASN A 1 -33.35 -8.63 -26.00
C ASN A 1 -32.44 -8.85 -24.82
N LYS A 2 -31.45 -9.68 -25.02
CA LYS A 2 -30.40 -9.84 -24.03
C LYS A 2 -29.46 -8.64 -24.12
N GLU A 3 -29.54 -7.77 -23.15
CA GLU A 3 -28.49 -6.75 -23.00
C GLU A 3 -27.15 -7.46 -22.80
N LYS A 4 -26.25 -7.20 -23.73
CA LYS A 4 -24.87 -7.68 -23.54
C LYS A 4 -24.25 -6.90 -22.42
N THR A 5 -24.02 -7.57 -21.29
CA THR A 5 -23.18 -7.00 -20.25
C THR A 5 -21.77 -6.83 -20.79
N MET A 6 -21.25 -5.63 -20.67
CA MET A 6 -19.87 -5.36 -21.07
C MET A 6 -18.92 -5.96 -20.03
N PRO A 7 -17.79 -6.55 -20.46
CA PRO A 7 -16.80 -7.02 -19.49
C PRO A 7 -16.29 -5.88 -18.63
N SER A 8 -15.95 -6.21 -17.39
CA SER A 8 -15.46 -5.24 -16.43
C SER A 8 -14.52 -5.89 -15.41
N PHE A 9 -13.78 -5.08 -14.71
CA PHE A 9 -13.00 -5.48 -13.54
C PHE A 9 -12.87 -4.30 -12.59
N ASP A 10 -12.40 -4.60 -11.39
CA ASP A 10 -12.16 -3.57 -10.37
C ASP A 10 -10.68 -3.42 -10.08
N ILE A 11 -10.22 -2.16 -10.02
CA ILE A 11 -8.90 -1.81 -9.52
C ILE A 11 -9.05 -1.56 -8.03
N VAL A 12 -8.28 -2.28 -7.24
CA VAL A 12 -8.30 -2.18 -5.77
C VAL A 12 -6.88 -2.01 -5.25
N SER A 13 -6.76 -1.59 -4.00
CA SER A 13 -5.48 -1.55 -3.30
C SER A 13 -5.71 -2.08 -1.90
N GLU A 14 -5.40 -3.34 -1.71
CA GLU A 14 -5.65 -4.03 -0.46
C GLU A 14 -4.34 -4.53 0.14
N ILE A 15 -4.24 -4.45 1.45
CA ILE A 15 -3.10 -4.97 2.21
C ILE A 15 -3.63 -6.06 3.13
N SER A 16 -2.96 -7.21 3.12
CA SER A 16 -3.30 -8.28 4.05
C SER A 16 -2.83 -7.92 5.46
N GLY A 17 -3.76 -7.74 6.38
CA GLY A 17 -3.43 -7.49 7.79
C GLY A 17 -2.63 -8.64 8.39
N HIS A 18 -2.92 -9.87 7.97
CA HIS A 18 -2.18 -11.06 8.39
C HIS A 18 -0.71 -10.97 7.96
N GLU A 19 -0.44 -10.58 6.71
CA GLU A 19 0.93 -10.44 6.23
C GLU A 19 1.68 -9.29 6.90
N ILE A 20 0.98 -8.19 7.19
CA ILE A 20 1.56 -7.08 7.95
C ILE A 20 1.95 -7.54 9.35
N ARG A 21 1.07 -8.30 10.02
CA ARG A 21 1.37 -8.85 11.35
C ARG A 21 2.62 -9.72 11.31
N ASN A 22 2.72 -10.60 10.32
CA ASN A 22 3.89 -11.46 10.14
C ASN A 22 5.16 -10.65 9.88
N ALA A 23 5.07 -9.61 9.05
CA ALA A 23 6.20 -8.73 8.76
C ALA A 23 6.68 -8.02 10.03
N VAL A 24 5.76 -7.47 10.82
CA VAL A 24 6.10 -6.79 12.07
C VAL A 24 6.72 -7.75 13.09
N GLU A 25 6.18 -8.96 13.21
CA GLU A 25 6.77 -10.00 14.09
C GLU A 25 8.19 -10.34 13.65
N ASN A 26 8.41 -10.50 12.35
CA ASN A 26 9.75 -10.79 11.82
C ASN A 26 10.72 -9.62 12.04
N ALA A 27 10.24 -8.38 11.87
CA ALA A 27 11.02 -7.19 12.13
C ALA A 27 11.44 -7.10 13.60
N ASN A 28 10.52 -7.39 14.51
CA ASN A 28 10.83 -7.39 15.95
C ASN A 28 11.79 -8.53 16.32
N ARG A 29 11.69 -9.66 15.65
CA ARG A 29 12.62 -10.78 15.88
C ARG A 29 14.04 -10.41 15.43
N GLU A 30 14.18 -9.75 14.28
CA GLU A 30 15.46 -9.24 13.82
C GLU A 30 16.01 -8.19 14.78
N LEU A 31 15.15 -7.27 15.25
CA LEU A 31 15.52 -6.23 16.19
C LEU A 31 16.12 -6.83 17.49
N THR A 32 15.48 -7.88 18.00
CA THR A 32 15.95 -8.56 19.22
C THR A 32 17.37 -9.11 19.06
N ASN A 33 17.76 -9.49 17.85
CA ASN A 33 19.06 -10.08 17.55
C ASN A 33 20.11 -9.04 17.12
N ARG A 34 19.74 -7.76 17.01
CA ARG A 34 20.65 -6.70 16.59
C ARG A 34 21.47 -6.19 17.76
N TRP A 35 22.79 -6.36 17.70
CA TRP A 35 23.68 -5.90 18.77
C TRP A 35 23.72 -4.37 18.89
N ASP A 36 23.49 -3.64 17.80
CA ASP A 36 23.47 -2.17 17.77
C ASP A 36 22.23 -1.57 18.47
N PHE A 37 21.25 -2.41 18.80
CA PHE A 37 20.08 -2.02 19.60
C PHE A 37 20.12 -2.61 21.01
N ARG A 38 21.24 -3.19 21.42
CA ARG A 38 21.40 -3.69 22.76
C ARG A 38 21.36 -2.51 23.74
N ASN A 39 20.51 -2.61 24.77
CA ASN A 39 20.26 -1.56 25.76
C ASN A 39 19.66 -0.26 25.18
N VAL A 40 19.10 -0.33 23.98
CA VAL A 40 18.40 0.78 23.34
C VAL A 40 16.90 0.51 23.38
N GLN A 41 16.12 1.51 23.81
CA GLN A 41 14.68 1.42 23.69
C GLN A 41 14.31 1.51 22.22
N ALA A 42 13.63 0.48 21.74
CA ALA A 42 13.17 0.41 20.33
C ALA A 42 11.91 -0.42 20.25
N ALA A 43 10.98 0.02 19.43
CA ALA A 43 9.72 -0.69 19.28
C ALA A 43 9.17 -0.53 17.85
N ILE A 44 8.62 -1.61 17.33
CA ILE A 44 7.85 -1.64 16.09
C ILE A 44 6.50 -2.26 16.46
N GLU A 45 5.44 -1.45 16.46
CA GLU A 45 4.13 -1.86 16.96
C GLU A 45 3.07 -1.70 15.90
N PHE A 46 2.36 -2.79 15.60
CA PHE A 46 1.24 -2.78 14.66
C PHE A 46 -0.07 -2.53 15.40
N ASN A 47 -0.78 -1.49 15.00
CA ASN A 47 -2.12 -1.21 15.47
C ASN A 47 -3.11 -1.58 14.35
N GLU A 48 -3.73 -2.75 14.47
CA GLU A 48 -4.67 -3.24 13.47
C GLU A 48 -5.88 -2.33 13.32
N LYS A 49 -6.37 -1.80 14.42
CA LYS A 49 -7.57 -0.98 14.44
C LYS A 49 -7.39 0.32 13.65
N ASN A 50 -6.22 0.94 13.79
CA ASN A 50 -5.89 2.20 13.11
C ASN A 50 -5.16 1.97 11.78
N GLU A 51 -4.88 0.72 11.43
CA GLU A 51 -4.12 0.37 10.23
C GLU A 51 -2.81 1.15 10.15
N SER A 52 -2.06 1.10 11.24
CA SER A 52 -0.81 1.85 11.34
C SER A 52 0.26 1.05 12.08
N ILE A 53 1.51 1.41 11.81
CA ILE A 53 2.68 0.84 12.49
C ILE A 53 3.45 1.98 13.12
N LYS A 54 3.62 1.94 14.44
CA LYS A 54 4.41 2.93 15.15
C LYS A 54 5.82 2.41 15.34
N VAL A 55 6.78 3.21 14.92
CA VAL A 55 8.20 2.91 15.07
C VAL A 55 8.80 3.95 16.00
N SER A 56 9.45 3.51 17.07
CA SER A 56 10.02 4.42 18.06
C SER A 56 11.39 3.96 18.56
N SER A 57 12.25 4.91 18.84
CA SER A 57 13.55 4.65 19.45
C SER A 57 14.10 5.91 20.14
N GLU A 58 15.37 5.92 20.46
CA GLU A 58 16.00 6.99 21.25
C GLU A 58 16.54 8.15 20.40
N SER A 59 16.62 7.97 19.08
CA SER A 59 17.10 9.00 18.15
C SER A 59 16.39 8.87 16.80
N ASP A 60 16.44 9.93 16.02
CA ASP A 60 15.92 9.94 14.64
C ASP A 60 16.66 8.91 13.76
N PHE A 61 17.97 8.83 13.90
CA PHE A 61 18.79 7.85 13.16
C PHE A 61 18.34 6.42 13.46
N GLN A 62 18.09 6.10 14.72
CA GLN A 62 17.64 4.77 15.12
C GLN A 62 16.22 4.46 14.59
N VAL A 63 15.33 5.46 14.56
CA VAL A 63 14.01 5.28 13.96
C VAL A 63 14.15 4.92 12.48
N GLU A 64 15.03 5.59 11.74
CA GLU A 64 15.26 5.25 10.33
C GLU A 64 15.82 3.83 10.15
N GLN A 65 16.69 3.38 11.06
CA GLN A 65 17.17 1.99 11.04
C GLN A 65 16.03 1.00 11.26
N LEU A 66 15.11 1.30 12.18
CA LEU A 66 13.94 0.45 12.42
C LEU A 66 13.01 0.42 11.19
N ILE A 67 12.86 1.55 10.52
CA ILE A 67 12.07 1.64 9.30
C ILE A 67 12.68 0.74 8.21
N ASP A 68 13.99 0.73 8.08
CA ASP A 68 14.68 -0.15 7.12
C ASP A 68 14.45 -1.63 7.45
N ILE A 69 14.52 -1.99 8.73
CA ILE A 69 14.21 -3.35 9.17
C ILE A 69 12.77 -3.72 8.80
N LEU A 70 11.83 -2.81 9.04
CA LEU A 70 10.41 -3.02 8.70
C LEU A 70 10.20 -3.15 7.19
N ARG A 71 10.81 -2.27 6.39
CA ARG A 71 10.70 -2.34 4.93
C ARG A 71 11.18 -3.69 4.40
N ASN A 72 12.34 -4.14 4.88
CA ASN A 72 12.90 -5.42 4.45
C ASN A 72 12.01 -6.59 4.86
N ALA A 73 11.44 -6.55 6.05
CA ALA A 73 10.50 -7.57 6.51
C ALA A 73 9.23 -7.59 5.65
N CYS A 74 8.74 -6.42 5.25
CA CYS A 74 7.59 -6.30 4.36
C CYS A 74 7.90 -6.88 2.98
N ILE A 75 9.04 -6.56 2.41
CA ILE A 75 9.46 -7.08 1.09
C ILE A 75 9.51 -8.60 1.10
N LYS A 76 10.03 -9.21 2.16
CA LYS A 76 10.09 -10.67 2.31
C LYS A 76 8.71 -11.32 2.37
N ARG A 77 7.68 -10.56 2.74
CA ARG A 77 6.30 -11.03 2.79
C ARG A 77 5.48 -10.56 1.58
N ASN A 78 6.16 -10.10 0.53
CA ASN A 78 5.54 -9.61 -0.71
C ASN A 78 4.62 -8.39 -0.49
N ILE A 79 4.94 -7.58 0.51
CA ILE A 79 4.29 -6.30 0.75
C ILE A 79 5.17 -5.22 0.13
N GLU A 80 4.64 -4.50 -0.84
CA GLU A 80 5.40 -3.43 -1.49
C GLU A 80 5.58 -2.24 -0.56
N SER A 81 6.77 -1.62 -0.60
CA SER A 81 7.09 -0.48 0.27
C SER A 81 6.19 0.73 -0.01
N THR A 82 5.62 0.83 -1.22
CA THR A 82 4.64 1.87 -1.58
C THR A 82 3.31 1.73 -0.84
N SER A 83 3.07 0.58 -0.17
CA SER A 83 1.91 0.40 0.71
C SER A 83 2.05 1.18 2.02
N LEU A 84 3.26 1.63 2.36
CA LEU A 84 3.55 2.31 3.62
C LEU A 84 3.61 3.81 3.40
N ASP A 85 2.80 4.55 4.15
CA ASP A 85 2.84 6.01 4.15
C ASP A 85 3.69 6.48 5.32
N ILE A 86 4.97 6.74 5.04
CA ILE A 86 5.94 7.11 6.05
C ILE A 86 6.00 8.64 6.12
N PRO A 87 5.65 9.24 7.27
CA PRO A 87 5.70 10.69 7.40
C PRO A 87 7.14 11.21 7.37
N ALA A 88 7.31 12.43 6.86
CA ALA A 88 8.62 13.08 6.81
C ALA A 88 9.12 13.48 8.19
N ASP A 89 8.20 13.90 9.06
CA ASP A 89 8.53 14.47 10.35
C ASP A 89 8.47 13.44 11.47
N TYR A 90 9.34 13.60 12.46
CA TYR A 90 9.34 12.78 13.67
C TYR A 90 8.48 13.40 14.74
N GLU A 91 7.85 12.57 15.56
CA GLU A 91 7.31 12.99 16.83
C GLU A 91 8.38 12.79 17.88
N HIS A 92 8.61 13.79 18.71
CA HIS A 92 9.61 13.75 19.75
C HIS A 92 8.93 13.98 21.10
N SER A 93 9.00 12.99 21.97
CA SER A 93 8.43 13.07 23.31
C SER A 93 9.47 12.57 24.32
N GLY A 94 10.00 13.50 25.12
CA GLY A 94 11.05 13.15 26.07
C GLY A 94 12.30 12.64 25.38
N LYS A 95 12.65 11.39 25.66
CA LYS A 95 13.83 10.73 25.07
C LYS A 95 13.45 9.87 23.85
N THR A 96 12.20 9.93 23.43
CA THR A 96 11.69 9.05 22.38
C THR A 96 11.39 9.82 21.10
N TYR A 97 11.92 9.32 19.99
CA TYR A 97 11.56 9.75 18.63
C TYR A 97 10.68 8.68 18.01
N SER A 98 9.68 9.08 17.27
CA SER A 98 8.77 8.11 16.64
C SER A 98 8.20 8.60 15.33
N LYS A 99 7.74 7.66 14.54
CA LYS A 99 6.91 7.89 13.34
C LYS A 99 5.75 6.91 13.37
N GLU A 100 4.56 7.40 13.04
CA GLU A 100 3.41 6.55 12.83
C GLU A 100 3.23 6.36 11.34
N ILE A 101 3.46 5.14 10.88
CA ILE A 101 3.39 4.76 9.47
C ILE A 101 1.98 4.25 9.19
N LYS A 102 1.26 4.93 8.30
CA LYS A 102 -0.09 4.50 7.92
C LYS A 102 0.00 3.51 6.77
N LEU A 103 -0.88 2.52 6.78
CA LEU A 103 -1.01 1.57 5.70
C LEU A 103 -1.98 2.15 4.67
N LYS A 104 -1.60 2.11 3.40
CA LYS A 104 -2.45 2.60 2.31
C LYS A 104 -3.45 1.51 1.93
N GLN A 105 -4.53 1.42 2.68
CA GLN A 105 -5.61 0.46 2.48
C GLN A 105 -6.74 1.15 1.72
N GLY A 106 -7.08 0.59 0.56
CA GLY A 106 -8.10 1.17 -0.32
C GLY A 106 -7.54 2.29 -1.19
N ILE A 107 -8.32 2.68 -2.19
CA ILE A 107 -7.96 3.78 -3.09
C ILE A 107 -8.73 5.01 -2.64
N GLU A 108 -8.01 6.00 -2.11
CA GLU A 108 -8.61 7.26 -1.71
C GLU A 108 -9.00 8.09 -2.93
N THR A 109 -9.86 9.07 -2.73
CA THR A 109 -10.44 9.88 -3.81
C THR A 109 -9.39 10.51 -4.72
N ASP A 110 -8.32 11.06 -4.15
CA ASP A 110 -7.25 11.70 -4.94
C ASP A 110 -6.53 10.69 -5.84
N MET A 111 -6.24 9.51 -5.32
CA MET A 111 -5.61 8.45 -6.10
C MET A 111 -6.57 7.92 -7.16
N ALA A 112 -7.86 7.77 -6.82
CA ALA A 112 -8.88 7.34 -7.77
C ALA A 112 -8.98 8.32 -8.95
N LYS A 113 -8.89 9.61 -8.68
CA LYS A 113 -8.89 10.63 -9.73
C LYS A 113 -7.66 10.54 -10.62
N LYS A 114 -6.50 10.24 -10.05
CA LYS A 114 -5.27 10.02 -10.83
C LYS A 114 -5.43 8.82 -11.76
N LEU A 115 -6.02 7.74 -11.26
CA LEU A 115 -6.26 6.53 -12.06
C LEU A 115 -7.24 6.80 -13.20
N THR A 116 -8.37 7.45 -12.91
CA THR A 116 -9.36 7.74 -13.95
C THR A 116 -8.79 8.69 -14.99
N LYS A 117 -7.97 9.65 -14.58
CA LYS A 117 -7.30 10.56 -15.53
C LYS A 117 -6.29 9.82 -16.39
N LEU A 118 -5.48 8.95 -15.79
CA LEU A 118 -4.50 8.13 -16.52
C LEU A 118 -5.21 7.30 -17.60
N ILE A 119 -6.30 6.66 -17.23
CA ILE A 119 -7.07 5.81 -18.16
C ILE A 119 -7.69 6.66 -19.28
N LYS A 120 -8.27 7.79 -18.93
CA LYS A 120 -8.87 8.70 -19.90
C LYS A 120 -7.83 9.23 -20.89
N ASP A 121 -6.68 9.66 -20.39
CA ASP A 121 -5.61 10.23 -21.22
C ASP A 121 -4.97 9.19 -22.14
N SER A 122 -5.05 7.90 -21.79
CA SER A 122 -4.57 6.81 -22.64
C SER A 122 -5.37 6.61 -23.91
N LYS A 123 -6.62 7.09 -23.92
CA LYS A 123 -7.59 6.94 -25.01
C LYS A 123 -7.98 5.49 -25.30
N ILE A 124 -7.70 4.57 -24.39
CA ILE A 124 -8.21 3.20 -24.46
C ILE A 124 -9.75 3.27 -24.36
N LYS A 125 -10.43 2.47 -25.17
CA LYS A 125 -11.90 2.50 -25.25
C LYS A 125 -12.56 1.79 -24.08
N VAL A 126 -12.46 2.41 -22.91
CA VAL A 126 -13.08 1.91 -21.69
C VAL A 126 -13.71 3.07 -20.94
N GLN A 127 -14.56 2.74 -19.99
CA GLN A 127 -15.12 3.68 -19.03
C GLN A 127 -14.60 3.31 -17.65
N SER A 128 -14.25 4.31 -16.85
CA SER A 128 -13.84 4.12 -15.47
C SER A 128 -14.80 4.86 -14.55
N GLN A 129 -15.08 4.24 -13.41
CA GLN A 129 -16.02 4.79 -12.43
C GLN A 129 -15.46 4.54 -11.03
N ILE A 130 -15.41 5.61 -10.24
CA ILE A 130 -15.01 5.53 -8.84
C ILE A 130 -16.18 4.94 -8.03
N GLN A 131 -15.93 3.84 -7.33
CA GLN A 131 -16.92 3.18 -6.48
C GLN A 131 -16.33 2.93 -5.11
N GLY A 132 -16.63 3.81 -4.14
CA GLY A 132 -16.05 3.70 -2.82
C GLY A 132 -14.52 3.83 -2.88
N GLU A 133 -13.82 2.82 -2.41
CA GLU A 133 -12.35 2.79 -2.38
C GLU A 133 -11.74 1.97 -3.52
N GLN A 134 -12.49 1.84 -4.61
CA GLN A 134 -12.04 1.10 -5.80
C GLN A 134 -12.44 1.83 -7.08
N VAL A 135 -11.86 1.41 -8.20
CA VAL A 135 -12.20 1.96 -9.52
C VAL A 135 -12.65 0.82 -10.42
N ARG A 136 -13.88 0.90 -10.92
CA ARG A 136 -14.42 -0.08 -11.87
C ARG A 136 -14.10 0.35 -13.29
N VAL A 137 -13.58 -0.58 -14.08
CA VAL A 137 -13.27 -0.36 -15.49
C VAL A 137 -14.15 -1.26 -16.33
N THR A 138 -14.85 -0.67 -17.28
CA THR A 138 -15.78 -1.38 -18.18
C THR A 138 -15.40 -1.08 -19.63
N GLY A 139 -15.38 -2.09 -20.46
CA GLY A 139 -15.08 -1.94 -21.89
C GLY A 139 -15.79 -2.99 -22.72
N LYS A 140 -15.83 -2.79 -24.03
CA LYS A 140 -16.47 -3.75 -24.95
C LYS A 140 -15.61 -4.97 -25.22
N SER A 141 -14.32 -4.85 -25.06
CA SER A 141 -13.34 -5.85 -25.43
C SER A 141 -12.45 -6.20 -24.25
N ARG A 142 -12.16 -7.50 -24.08
CA ARG A 142 -11.20 -7.96 -23.08
C ARG A 142 -9.78 -7.42 -23.34
N ASP A 143 -9.43 -7.24 -24.62
CA ASP A 143 -8.13 -6.68 -24.99
C ASP A 143 -7.98 -5.25 -24.48
N ASP A 144 -9.04 -4.45 -24.54
CA ASP A 144 -9.04 -3.10 -24.00
C ASP A 144 -8.87 -3.11 -22.48
N LEU A 145 -9.51 -4.07 -21.79
CA LEU A 145 -9.34 -4.22 -20.34
C LEU A 145 -7.91 -4.63 -19.98
N GLN A 146 -7.32 -5.55 -20.75
CA GLN A 146 -5.93 -5.95 -20.53
C GLN A 146 -4.97 -4.79 -20.76
N ALA A 147 -5.27 -3.94 -21.75
CA ALA A 147 -4.46 -2.74 -22.00
C ALA A 147 -4.48 -1.78 -20.80
N VAL A 148 -5.64 -1.63 -20.14
CA VAL A 148 -5.75 -0.81 -18.94
C VAL A 148 -4.94 -1.41 -17.79
N ILE A 149 -5.01 -2.74 -17.61
CA ILE A 149 -4.23 -3.42 -16.56
C ILE A 149 -2.74 -3.17 -16.77
N GLN A 150 -2.25 -3.31 -18.00
CA GLN A 150 -0.84 -3.04 -18.32
C GLN A 150 -0.47 -1.59 -18.06
N LEU A 151 -1.33 -0.66 -18.45
CA LEU A 151 -1.13 0.75 -18.21
C LEU A 151 -0.96 1.05 -16.72
N VAL A 152 -1.85 0.52 -15.89
CA VAL A 152 -1.82 0.76 -14.45
C VAL A 152 -0.61 0.08 -13.80
N LYS A 153 -0.27 -1.14 -14.24
CA LYS A 153 0.90 -1.85 -13.71
C LYS A 153 2.21 -1.11 -13.97
N THR A 154 2.32 -0.44 -15.10
CA THR A 154 3.54 0.27 -15.46
C THR A 154 3.58 1.71 -14.94
N ALA A 155 2.45 2.25 -14.53
CA ALA A 155 2.39 3.58 -13.96
C ALA A 155 2.85 3.57 -12.49
N GLU A 156 3.73 4.48 -12.15
CA GLU A 156 4.22 4.61 -10.78
C GLU A 156 3.43 5.71 -10.07
N LEU A 157 2.25 5.36 -9.56
CA LEU A 157 1.35 6.31 -8.92
C LEU A 157 1.55 6.41 -7.40
N GLY A 158 2.48 5.60 -6.84
CA GLY A 158 2.80 5.68 -5.42
C GLY A 158 1.98 4.79 -4.52
N GLN A 159 1.24 3.83 -5.09
CA GLN A 159 0.45 2.86 -4.36
C GLN A 159 0.36 1.57 -5.19
N PRO A 160 0.43 0.39 -4.59
CA PRO A 160 0.25 -0.86 -5.34
C PRO A 160 -1.22 -1.10 -5.63
N PHE A 161 -1.50 -1.66 -6.80
CA PHE A 161 -2.86 -1.97 -7.21
C PHE A 161 -2.99 -3.45 -7.54
N GLN A 162 -4.18 -3.99 -7.27
CA GLN A 162 -4.58 -5.32 -7.68
C GLN A 162 -5.81 -5.20 -8.57
N PHE A 163 -6.08 -6.25 -9.33
CA PHE A 163 -7.18 -6.30 -10.28
C PHE A 163 -8.02 -7.53 -9.99
N ASN A 164 -9.28 -7.33 -9.70
CA ASN A 164 -10.15 -8.45 -9.34
C ASN A 164 -11.58 -8.22 -9.83
N ASN A 165 -12.47 -9.12 -9.41
CA ASN A 165 -13.88 -9.02 -9.71
C ASN A 165 -14.15 -8.95 -11.22
N PHE A 166 -13.44 -9.78 -11.99
CA PHE A 166 -13.62 -9.85 -13.43
C PHE A 166 -15.00 -10.38 -13.78
N ARG A 167 -15.68 -9.66 -14.64
CA ARG A 167 -17.01 -10.02 -15.15
C ARG A 167 -17.02 -9.96 -16.67
N ASP A 168 -17.76 -10.88 -17.27
CA ASP A 168 -17.94 -10.92 -18.74
C ASP A 168 -19.23 -10.25 -19.18
#